data_c02737207beaca81c1eee9825efd2797
#
_entry.id   c02737207beaca81c1eee9825efd2797
#
_cell.length_a   1.000
_cell.length_b   1.000
_cell.length_c   1.000
_cell.angle_alpha   90.00
_cell.angle_beta   90.00
_cell.angle_gamma   90.00
#
_symmetry.space_group_name_H-M   'P 1'
#
loop_
_entity.id
_entity.type
_entity.pdbx_description
1 polymer ?
#
loop_
_entity_poly.entity_id
_entity_poly.type
_entity_poly.pdbx_seq_one_letter_code
_entity_poly.pdbx_strand_id
1 'polypeptide(L)'
;MKRNMSRRHFLKTGGLALAAMAMCPPLSLASSEVPVQKYISLRPPVGKRHFVSKAVEATIEQTRPKIKDEKLRWMFENCFPNTLDTTVRYKMKDGRADTFVITGDIDAMWLRDSSAQVWPYLPLMKDDKELQLLIAGLINRQAECIRIDPYANAFNDGPLGSYWETDHTQHMVKELHERKWEIDSLCYPIRLAYHYWLLTKDISAFDADWHETMKLVVQTFKEQQRK
;
A
#
# COMPACT_ATOMS: atom_id res chain seq x y z
N MET A 1 25.10 -16.68 -24.19
CA MET A 1 24.97 -18.15 -23.97
C MET A 1 24.80 -18.42 -22.47
N LYS A 2 23.57 -18.64 -21.99
CA LYS A 2 23.29 -18.96 -20.57
C LYS A 2 23.43 -20.48 -20.40
N ARG A 3 24.44 -20.95 -19.66
CA ARG A 3 24.60 -22.36 -19.29
C ARG A 3 23.55 -22.71 -18.20
N ASN A 4 22.55 -23.48 -18.56
CA ASN A 4 21.65 -24.08 -17.59
C ASN A 4 22.41 -25.17 -16.81
N MET A 5 22.61 -24.95 -15.51
CA MET A 5 23.16 -25.95 -14.60
C MET A 5 22.10 -27.03 -14.32
N SER A 6 22.39 -28.30 -14.64
CA SER A 6 21.45 -29.40 -14.41
C SER A 6 21.34 -29.74 -12.91
N ARG A 7 20.15 -30.19 -12.46
CA ARG A 7 19.91 -30.62 -11.07
C ARG A 7 20.92 -31.66 -10.56
N ARG A 8 21.45 -32.52 -11.45
CA ARG A 8 22.50 -33.50 -11.12
C ARG A 8 23.85 -32.84 -10.79
N HIS A 9 24.16 -31.72 -11.39
CA HIS A 9 25.42 -31.00 -11.13
C HIS A 9 25.37 -30.27 -9.78
N PHE A 10 24.19 -29.73 -9.41
CA PHE A 10 23.94 -29.11 -8.12
C PHE A 10 24.09 -30.10 -6.96
N LEU A 11 23.54 -31.34 -7.11
CA LEU A 11 23.63 -32.37 -6.07
C LEU A 11 25.05 -32.93 -5.90
N LYS A 12 25.85 -33.02 -6.96
CA LYS A 12 27.24 -33.47 -6.88
C LYS A 12 28.15 -32.45 -6.21
N THR A 13 27.97 -31.15 -6.47
CA THR A 13 28.74 -30.08 -5.81
C THR A 13 28.33 -29.87 -4.37
N GLY A 14 27.04 -30.04 -4.01
CA GLY A 14 26.55 -29.97 -2.63
C GLY A 14 27.06 -31.14 -1.75
N GLY A 15 27.17 -32.36 -2.33
CA GLY A 15 27.65 -33.52 -1.61
C GLY A 15 29.15 -33.48 -1.27
N LEU A 16 29.96 -32.87 -2.12
CA LEU A 16 31.41 -32.70 -1.87
C LEU A 16 31.70 -31.64 -0.80
N ALA A 17 30.85 -30.62 -0.65
CA ALA A 17 30.98 -29.62 0.39
C ALA A 17 30.67 -30.17 1.79
N LEU A 18 29.73 -31.11 1.91
CA LEU A 18 29.41 -31.79 3.19
C LEU A 18 30.48 -32.78 3.63
N ALA A 19 31.18 -33.45 2.69
CA ALA A 19 32.26 -34.38 3.02
C ALA A 19 33.55 -33.66 3.50
N ALA A 20 33.80 -32.43 3.07
CA ALA A 20 34.93 -31.63 3.50
C ALA A 20 34.79 -31.10 4.95
N MET A 21 33.56 -30.95 5.45
CA MET A 21 33.31 -30.51 6.83
C MET A 21 33.52 -31.60 7.89
N ALA A 22 33.58 -32.88 7.51
CA ALA A 22 33.75 -33.99 8.45
C ALA A 22 35.20 -34.24 8.88
N MET A 23 36.19 -33.58 8.29
CA MET A 23 37.61 -33.76 8.57
C MET A 23 38.29 -32.57 9.27
N CYS A 24 37.54 -31.57 9.70
CA CYS A 24 38.11 -30.49 10.52
C CYS A 24 38.11 -30.88 12.01
N PRO A 25 39.22 -30.67 12.75
CA PRO A 25 39.20 -30.81 14.20
C PRO A 25 38.18 -29.84 14.82
N PRO A 26 37.60 -30.17 15.98
CA PRO A 26 36.61 -29.28 16.60
C PRO A 26 37.27 -27.93 16.91
N LEU A 27 37.00 -26.96 16.02
CA LEU A 27 37.22 -25.57 16.35
C LEU A 27 36.33 -25.28 17.55
N SER A 28 36.94 -24.91 18.69
CA SER A 28 36.19 -24.40 19.81
C SER A 28 35.33 -23.27 19.29
N LEU A 29 34.03 -23.49 19.26
CA LEU A 29 33.02 -22.43 19.02
C LEU A 29 33.18 -21.47 20.21
N ALA A 30 34.12 -20.51 20.09
CA ALA A 30 33.95 -19.28 20.82
C ALA A 30 32.57 -18.78 20.38
N SER A 31 31.63 -18.77 21.31
CA SER A 31 30.33 -18.14 21.12
C SER A 31 30.62 -16.68 20.82
N SER A 32 30.76 -16.36 19.52
CA SER A 32 30.63 -14.99 19.06
C SER A 32 29.20 -14.63 19.43
N GLU A 33 29.03 -13.91 20.51
CA GLU A 33 27.76 -13.21 20.78
C GLU A 33 27.46 -12.43 19.52
N VAL A 34 26.50 -12.93 18.75
CA VAL A 34 25.93 -12.17 17.64
C VAL A 34 25.47 -10.87 18.29
N PRO A 35 26.01 -9.71 17.89
CA PRO A 35 25.65 -8.47 18.53
C PRO A 35 24.13 -8.36 18.52
N VAL A 36 23.54 -8.25 19.71
CA VAL A 36 22.09 -8.08 19.86
C VAL A 36 21.74 -6.84 19.06
N GLN A 37 21.17 -7.03 17.87
CA GLN A 37 20.79 -5.94 17.00
C GLN A 37 19.70 -5.18 17.74
N LYS A 38 20.06 -4.04 18.31
CA LYS A 38 19.11 -3.18 19.02
C LYS A 38 18.11 -2.67 17.99
N TYR A 39 16.87 -3.09 18.11
CA TYR A 39 15.77 -2.68 17.24
C TYR A 39 15.49 -1.18 17.44
N ILE A 40 16.05 -0.35 16.55
CA ILE A 40 15.87 1.11 16.54
C ILE A 40 14.69 1.44 15.62
N SER A 41 13.82 2.36 16.03
CA SER A 41 12.73 2.83 15.18
C SER A 41 13.28 3.47 13.91
N LEU A 42 12.71 3.07 12.76
CA LEU A 42 13.01 3.62 11.44
C LEU A 42 11.95 4.65 10.99
N ARG A 43 10.97 4.95 11.85
CA ARG A 43 9.95 5.95 11.54
C ARG A 43 10.59 7.32 11.32
N PRO A 44 10.12 8.11 10.36
CA PRO A 44 10.55 9.49 10.21
C PRO A 44 10.28 10.30 11.49
N PRO A 45 11.11 11.30 11.81
CA PRO A 45 10.79 12.27 12.87
C PRO A 45 9.41 12.88 12.62
N VAL A 46 8.66 13.19 13.68
CA VAL A 46 7.26 13.65 13.60
C VAL A 46 7.06 14.77 12.58
N GLY A 47 7.96 15.77 12.55
CA GLY A 47 7.89 16.90 11.61
C GLY A 47 8.20 16.55 10.14
N LYS A 48 8.58 15.28 9.84
CA LYS A 48 8.83 14.79 8.48
C LYS A 48 7.79 13.75 8.04
N ARG A 49 6.85 13.38 8.91
CA ARG A 49 5.76 12.46 8.56
C ARG A 49 4.75 13.19 7.70
N HIS A 50 4.21 12.50 6.72
CA HIS A 50 3.22 13.05 5.80
C HIS A 50 1.89 13.32 6.49
N PHE A 51 1.50 12.45 7.43
CA PHE A 51 0.30 12.60 8.24
C PHE A 51 0.49 11.98 9.62
N VAL A 52 -0.01 12.65 10.66
CA VAL A 52 0.05 12.16 12.05
C VAL A 52 -1.37 12.02 12.58
N SER A 53 -1.82 10.78 12.77
CA SER A 53 -3.12 10.48 13.38
C SER A 53 -2.96 10.26 14.89
N LYS A 54 -3.72 10.99 15.69
CA LYS A 54 -3.75 10.83 17.16
C LYS A 54 -4.22 9.43 17.56
N ALA A 55 -5.22 8.89 16.86
CA ALA A 55 -5.76 7.56 17.15
C ALA A 55 -4.77 6.44 16.78
N VAL A 56 -3.99 6.61 15.71
CA VAL A 56 -2.94 5.65 15.32
C VAL A 56 -1.80 5.67 16.33
N GLU A 57 -1.31 6.86 16.74
CA GLU A 57 -0.26 6.97 17.76
C GLU A 57 -0.74 6.35 19.11
N ALA A 58 -1.94 6.66 19.55
CA ALA A 58 -2.52 6.06 20.76
C ALA A 58 -2.62 4.52 20.66
N THR A 59 -2.97 4.00 19.48
CA THR A 59 -3.01 2.54 19.23
C THR A 59 -1.63 1.92 19.34
N ILE A 60 -0.60 2.59 18.83
CA ILE A 60 0.80 2.13 18.94
C ILE A 60 1.20 2.09 20.42
N GLU A 61 0.99 3.17 21.15
CA GLU A 61 1.35 3.26 22.58
C GLU A 61 0.65 2.19 23.43
N GLN A 62 -0.63 1.91 23.17
CA GLN A 62 -1.41 0.90 23.90
C GLN A 62 -1.06 -0.55 23.53
N THR A 63 -0.64 -0.78 22.28
CA THR A 63 -0.40 -2.13 21.75
C THR A 63 1.04 -2.59 21.98
N ARG A 64 1.99 -1.68 21.81
CA ARG A 64 3.43 -1.93 21.96
C ARG A 64 3.79 -2.71 23.23
N PRO A 65 3.36 -2.35 24.45
CA PRO A 65 3.73 -3.07 25.66
C PRO A 65 3.14 -4.49 25.76
N LYS A 66 2.10 -4.80 24.97
CA LYS A 66 1.45 -6.11 24.95
C LYS A 66 2.20 -7.11 24.05
N ILE A 67 3.02 -6.64 23.13
CA ILE A 67 3.83 -7.49 22.24
C ILE A 67 5.12 -7.87 22.97
N LYS A 68 5.24 -9.14 23.38
CA LYS A 68 6.39 -9.65 24.14
C LYS A 68 7.64 -9.80 23.28
N ASP A 69 7.50 -10.29 22.06
CA ASP A 69 8.60 -10.45 21.11
C ASP A 69 9.12 -9.08 20.64
N GLU A 70 10.40 -8.81 20.85
CA GLU A 70 11.02 -7.51 20.55
C GLU A 70 11.03 -7.20 19.04
N LYS A 71 11.23 -8.21 18.19
CA LYS A 71 11.24 -8.03 16.74
C LYS A 71 9.85 -7.72 16.23
N LEU A 72 8.83 -8.45 16.70
CA LEU A 72 7.43 -8.18 16.31
C LEU A 72 6.97 -6.81 16.80
N ARG A 73 7.36 -6.42 18.01
CA ARG A 73 7.09 -5.08 18.55
C ARG A 73 7.69 -3.99 17.69
N TRP A 74 8.96 -4.14 17.31
CA TRP A 74 9.64 -3.23 16.41
C TRP A 74 8.98 -3.19 15.02
N MET A 75 8.63 -4.34 14.47
CA MET A 75 7.92 -4.41 13.18
C MET A 75 6.56 -3.70 13.25
N PHE A 76 5.79 -3.92 14.31
CA PHE A 76 4.50 -3.25 14.49
C PHE A 76 4.67 -1.73 14.55
N GLU A 77 5.60 -1.23 15.35
CA GLU A 77 5.88 0.20 15.49
C GLU A 77 6.27 0.88 14.18
N ASN A 78 6.96 0.18 13.30
CA ASN A 78 7.44 0.73 12.03
C ASN A 78 6.46 0.51 10.88
N CYS A 79 5.83 -0.67 10.79
CA CYS A 79 4.97 -1.03 9.66
C CYS A 79 3.54 -0.50 9.82
N PHE A 80 2.98 -0.52 11.03
CA PHE A 80 1.58 -0.10 11.24
C PHE A 80 1.32 1.35 10.82
N PRO A 81 2.15 2.35 11.19
CA PRO A 81 1.94 3.74 10.77
C PRO A 81 2.55 4.09 9.40
N ASN A 82 3.27 3.18 8.75
CA ASN A 82 4.12 3.50 7.59
C ASN A 82 3.37 4.20 6.46
N THR A 83 2.16 3.76 6.14
CA THR A 83 1.33 4.39 5.10
C THR A 83 1.10 5.88 5.40
N LEU A 84 0.73 6.20 6.64
CA LEU A 84 0.50 7.60 7.05
C LEU A 84 1.81 8.38 7.13
N ASP A 85 2.86 7.74 7.62
CA ASP A 85 4.16 8.39 7.81
C ASP A 85 4.83 8.78 6.49
N THR A 86 4.64 8.00 5.39
CA THR A 86 5.53 8.08 4.21
C THR A 86 4.83 8.09 2.85
N THR A 87 3.57 7.63 2.73
CA THR A 87 2.96 7.40 1.41
C THR A 87 1.74 8.24 1.10
N VAL A 88 1.09 8.84 2.10
CA VAL A 88 -0.09 9.68 1.89
C VAL A 88 0.30 11.11 1.53
N ARG A 89 -0.46 11.72 0.62
CA ARG A 89 -0.43 13.15 0.29
C ARG A 89 -1.84 13.68 0.49
N TYR A 90 -2.08 14.26 1.66
CA TYR A 90 -3.38 14.81 2.04
C TYR A 90 -3.39 16.33 1.89
N LYS A 91 -4.45 16.86 1.29
CA LYS A 91 -4.70 18.30 1.16
C LYS A 91 -6.19 18.60 1.06
N MET A 92 -6.54 19.86 1.25
CA MET A 92 -7.85 20.36 0.82
C MET A 92 -7.72 20.94 -0.61
N LYS A 93 -8.58 20.51 -1.53
CA LYS A 93 -8.68 20.98 -2.90
C LYS A 93 -10.10 21.53 -3.10
N ASP A 94 -10.22 22.82 -3.34
CA ASP A 94 -11.51 23.50 -3.55
C ASP A 94 -12.55 23.24 -2.43
N GLY A 95 -12.08 23.24 -1.18
CA GLY A 95 -12.92 22.98 0.00
C GLY A 95 -13.26 21.49 0.24
N ARG A 96 -12.76 20.59 -0.58
CA ARG A 96 -12.96 19.13 -0.51
C ARG A 96 -11.68 18.42 -0.12
N ALA A 97 -11.77 17.44 0.74
CA ALA A 97 -10.64 16.59 1.09
C ALA A 97 -10.15 15.80 -0.14
N ASP A 98 -8.85 15.75 -0.33
CA ASP A 98 -8.17 15.05 -1.42
C ASP A 98 -6.95 14.32 -0.85
N THR A 99 -6.89 13.01 -1.07
CA THR A 99 -5.78 12.17 -0.59
C THR A 99 -5.27 11.28 -1.72
N PHE A 100 -4.00 11.41 -2.01
CA PHE A 100 -3.28 10.53 -2.92
C PHE A 100 -2.38 9.61 -2.11
N VAL A 101 -2.35 8.30 -2.41
CA VAL A 101 -1.57 7.30 -1.66
C VAL A 101 -0.69 6.54 -2.64
N ILE A 102 0.61 6.77 -2.56
CA ILE A 102 1.58 6.03 -3.39
C ILE A 102 1.82 4.62 -2.83
N THR A 103 2.31 3.70 -3.64
CA THR A 103 2.67 2.35 -3.17
C THR A 103 3.84 2.36 -2.20
N GLY A 104 4.74 3.33 -2.31
CA GLY A 104 5.91 3.53 -1.45
C GLY A 104 7.21 3.56 -2.23
N ASP A 105 7.44 2.58 -3.07
CA ASP A 105 8.59 2.48 -3.98
C ASP A 105 8.30 3.11 -5.36
N ILE A 106 7.02 3.18 -5.76
CA ILE A 106 6.57 3.80 -7.00
C ILE A 106 5.73 5.03 -6.66
N ASP A 107 6.04 6.17 -7.27
CA ASP A 107 5.31 7.43 -7.09
C ASP A 107 4.03 7.45 -7.95
N ALA A 108 3.15 6.51 -7.67
CA ALA A 108 1.84 6.39 -8.29
C ALA A 108 0.84 5.70 -7.36
N MET A 109 -0.45 5.91 -7.59
CA MET A 109 -1.54 5.36 -6.80
C MET A 109 -2.28 4.27 -7.58
N TRP A 110 -2.19 3.03 -7.13
CA TRP A 110 -3.09 1.95 -7.54
C TRP A 110 -4.40 2.02 -6.78
N LEU A 111 -5.52 1.81 -7.45
CA LEU A 111 -6.85 1.88 -6.81
C LEU A 111 -7.04 0.79 -5.75
N ARG A 112 -6.60 -0.44 -6.03
CA ARG A 112 -6.62 -1.55 -5.07
C ARG A 112 -5.72 -1.28 -3.88
N ASP A 113 -4.45 -0.97 -4.16
CA ASP A 113 -3.40 -0.85 -3.15
C ASP A 113 -3.69 0.30 -2.19
N SER A 114 -4.08 1.46 -2.69
CA SER A 114 -4.43 2.62 -1.86
C SER A 114 -5.56 2.32 -0.88
N SER A 115 -6.58 1.55 -1.31
CA SER A 115 -7.66 1.10 -0.43
C SER A 115 -7.16 0.14 0.65
N ALA A 116 -6.28 -0.81 0.28
CA ALA A 116 -5.71 -1.79 1.20
C ALA A 116 -4.76 -1.16 2.22
N GLN A 117 -3.95 -0.19 1.79
CA GLN A 117 -2.99 0.51 2.65
C GLN A 117 -3.65 1.30 3.79
N VAL A 118 -4.84 1.87 3.57
CA VAL A 118 -5.55 2.62 4.63
C VAL A 118 -6.50 1.73 5.44
N TRP A 119 -6.73 0.49 5.02
CA TRP A 119 -7.69 -0.42 5.63
C TRP A 119 -7.50 -0.63 7.14
N PRO A 120 -6.27 -0.77 7.68
CA PRO A 120 -6.04 -0.95 9.11
C PRO A 120 -6.51 0.23 9.97
N TYR A 121 -6.67 1.42 9.38
CA TYR A 121 -7.03 2.64 10.10
C TYR A 121 -8.54 2.90 10.16
N LEU A 122 -9.35 2.21 9.36
CA LEU A 122 -10.80 2.43 9.32
C LEU A 122 -11.48 2.39 10.71
N PRO A 123 -11.17 1.42 11.60
CA PRO A 123 -11.77 1.38 12.93
C PRO A 123 -11.43 2.58 13.82
N LEU A 124 -10.35 3.29 13.50
CA LEU A 124 -9.82 4.40 14.29
C LEU A 124 -10.42 5.76 13.92
N MET A 125 -11.13 5.85 12.77
CA MET A 125 -11.76 7.09 12.30
C MET A 125 -12.79 7.69 13.26
N LYS A 126 -13.44 6.86 14.07
CA LYS A 126 -14.43 7.32 15.05
C LYS A 126 -13.82 8.23 16.12
N ASP A 127 -12.54 8.04 16.43
CA ASP A 127 -11.81 8.75 17.48
C ASP A 127 -10.84 9.81 16.90
N ASP A 128 -10.79 9.96 15.56
CA ASP A 128 -9.88 10.88 14.90
C ASP A 128 -10.52 11.48 13.62
N LYS A 129 -11.00 12.70 13.75
CA LYS A 129 -11.70 13.40 12.66
C LYS A 129 -10.80 13.72 11.48
N GLU A 130 -9.52 14.03 11.73
CA GLU A 130 -8.54 14.30 10.66
C GLU A 130 -8.26 13.02 9.86
N LEU A 131 -8.14 11.88 10.52
CA LEU A 131 -8.02 10.58 9.87
C LEU A 131 -9.27 10.24 9.05
N GLN A 132 -10.46 10.56 9.56
CA GLN A 132 -11.71 10.40 8.81
C GLN A 132 -11.69 11.25 7.53
N LEU A 133 -11.24 12.52 7.60
CA LEU A 133 -11.12 13.41 6.44
C LEU A 133 -10.10 12.89 5.43
N LEU A 134 -8.96 12.37 5.89
CA LEU A 134 -7.96 11.74 5.02
C LEU A 134 -8.59 10.59 4.20
N ILE A 135 -9.36 9.72 4.84
CA ILE A 135 -9.99 8.57 4.16
C ILE A 135 -11.12 9.03 3.23
N ALA A 136 -11.91 10.02 3.62
CA ALA A 136 -12.89 10.65 2.72
C ALA A 136 -12.19 11.25 1.48
N GLY A 137 -11.04 11.89 1.68
CA GLY A 137 -10.21 12.41 0.59
C GLY A 137 -9.71 11.34 -0.37
N LEU A 138 -9.37 10.15 0.13
CA LEU A 138 -9.00 9.03 -0.73
C LEU A 138 -10.19 8.52 -1.56
N ILE A 139 -11.38 8.43 -0.97
CA ILE A 139 -12.59 8.07 -1.70
C ILE A 139 -12.87 9.08 -2.83
N ASN A 140 -12.71 10.38 -2.57
CA ASN A 140 -12.85 11.44 -3.56
C ASN A 140 -11.83 11.29 -4.70
N ARG A 141 -10.56 11.06 -4.35
CA ARG A 141 -9.49 10.88 -5.33
C ARG A 141 -9.70 9.63 -6.19
N GLN A 142 -10.10 8.53 -5.61
CA GLN A 142 -10.41 7.29 -6.36
C GLN A 142 -11.58 7.49 -7.31
N ALA A 143 -12.62 8.23 -6.91
CA ALA A 143 -13.71 8.58 -7.79
C ALA A 143 -13.25 9.46 -8.98
N GLU A 144 -12.38 10.44 -8.74
CA GLU A 144 -11.75 11.25 -9.79
C GLU A 144 -10.95 10.36 -10.78
N CYS A 145 -10.10 9.47 -10.27
CA CYS A 145 -9.32 8.54 -11.08
C CYS A 145 -10.19 7.64 -11.97
N ILE A 146 -11.23 7.03 -11.41
CA ILE A 146 -12.14 6.16 -12.17
C ILE A 146 -12.86 6.94 -13.29
N ARG A 147 -13.19 8.22 -13.08
CA ARG A 147 -13.80 9.06 -14.12
C ARG A 147 -12.81 9.45 -15.22
N ILE A 148 -11.51 9.50 -14.93
CA ILE A 148 -10.48 9.69 -15.95
C ILE A 148 -10.42 8.46 -16.86
N ASP A 149 -10.28 7.27 -16.29
CA ASP A 149 -10.32 6.02 -17.05
C ASP A 149 -10.67 4.81 -16.14
N PRO A 150 -11.85 4.22 -16.29
CA PRO A 150 -12.26 3.07 -15.48
C PRO A 150 -11.51 1.76 -15.83
N TYR A 151 -10.73 1.75 -16.91
CA TYR A 151 -9.91 0.61 -17.32
C TYR A 151 -8.46 0.71 -16.83
N ALA A 152 -8.07 1.83 -16.25
CA ALA A 152 -6.75 2.00 -15.65
C ALA A 152 -6.73 1.50 -14.20
N ASN A 153 -5.62 0.94 -13.80
CA ASN A 153 -5.39 0.44 -12.45
C ASN A 153 -4.51 1.37 -11.60
N ALA A 154 -3.64 2.20 -12.25
CA ALA A 154 -2.75 3.11 -11.56
C ALA A 154 -2.71 4.51 -12.17
N PHE A 155 -2.59 5.51 -11.29
CA PHE A 155 -2.70 6.93 -11.63
C PHE A 155 -1.52 7.74 -11.06
N ASN A 156 -1.18 8.82 -11.75
CA ASN A 156 -0.23 9.84 -11.32
C ASN A 156 -0.92 10.91 -10.45
N ASP A 157 -0.14 11.64 -9.65
CA ASP A 157 -0.62 12.84 -8.97
C ASP A 157 -0.53 14.06 -9.90
N GLY A 158 -1.31 14.03 -10.98
CA GLY A 158 -1.34 15.03 -12.05
C GLY A 158 -0.89 14.48 -13.41
N PRO A 159 -0.76 15.35 -14.44
CA PRO A 159 -0.50 14.94 -15.82
C PRO A 159 1.01 14.69 -16.07
N LEU A 160 1.58 13.67 -15.45
CA LEU A 160 3.01 13.35 -15.52
C LEU A 160 3.38 12.39 -16.67
N GLY A 161 2.41 11.64 -17.18
CA GLY A 161 2.62 10.60 -18.20
C GLY A 161 3.01 9.23 -17.62
N SER A 162 2.99 8.19 -18.46
CA SER A 162 3.38 6.84 -18.05
C SER A 162 4.89 6.75 -17.87
N TYR A 163 5.31 6.13 -16.78
CA TYR A 163 6.71 5.81 -16.53
C TYR A 163 7.19 4.59 -17.32
N TRP A 164 6.27 3.71 -17.73
CA TRP A 164 6.60 2.47 -18.45
C TRP A 164 6.57 2.69 -19.97
N GLU A 165 7.73 2.79 -20.61
CA GLU A 165 7.84 3.00 -22.06
C GLU A 165 7.16 1.91 -22.90
N THR A 166 6.99 0.70 -22.35
CA THR A 166 6.41 -0.45 -23.04
C THR A 166 4.90 -0.63 -22.79
N ASP A 167 4.28 0.20 -21.95
CA ASP A 167 2.91 -0.01 -21.46
C ASP A 167 1.91 1.00 -22.05
N HIS A 168 2.12 1.37 -23.31
CA HIS A 168 1.26 2.31 -23.98
C HIS A 168 0.07 1.63 -24.65
N THR A 169 -1.12 2.10 -24.34
CA THR A 169 -2.35 1.76 -25.05
C THR A 169 -2.84 2.97 -25.87
N GLN A 170 -3.80 2.76 -26.79
CA GLN A 170 -4.35 3.85 -27.62
C GLN A 170 -5.08 4.94 -26.81
N HIS A 171 -5.40 4.67 -25.54
CA HIS A 171 -6.19 5.57 -24.67
C HIS A 171 -5.37 6.14 -23.50
N MET A 172 -4.03 6.11 -23.59
CA MET A 172 -3.19 6.69 -22.55
C MET A 172 -3.34 8.21 -22.51
N VAL A 173 -3.66 8.73 -21.30
CA VAL A 173 -3.58 10.15 -20.96
C VAL A 173 -2.52 10.36 -19.89
N LYS A 174 -2.08 11.60 -19.69
CA LYS A 174 -0.92 11.90 -18.82
C LYS A 174 -1.17 11.61 -17.33
N GLU A 175 -2.42 11.55 -16.91
CA GLU A 175 -2.84 11.19 -15.55
C GLU A 175 -2.70 9.71 -15.26
N LEU A 176 -2.54 8.85 -16.26
CA LEU A 176 -2.39 7.42 -16.08
C LEU A 176 -0.92 7.04 -15.89
N HIS A 177 -0.65 6.28 -14.84
CA HIS A 177 0.64 5.62 -14.63
C HIS A 177 0.66 4.27 -15.35
N GLU A 178 -0.40 3.47 -15.19
CA GLU A 178 -0.56 2.16 -15.82
C GLU A 178 -2.03 1.94 -16.22
N ARG A 179 -2.24 1.41 -17.43
CA ARG A 179 -3.57 1.09 -17.96
C ARG A 179 -3.70 -0.40 -18.21
N LYS A 180 -3.87 -1.14 -17.12
CA LYS A 180 -4.17 -2.58 -17.17
C LYS A 180 -5.53 -2.83 -16.53
N TRP A 181 -6.38 -3.56 -17.26
CA TRP A 181 -7.69 -3.92 -16.73
C TRP A 181 -7.57 -4.94 -15.60
N GLU A 182 -7.96 -4.53 -14.42
CA GLU A 182 -8.07 -5.36 -13.22
C GLU A 182 -9.45 -5.11 -12.59
N ILE A 183 -10.29 -6.14 -12.52
CA ILE A 183 -11.66 -6.00 -12.00
C ILE A 183 -11.68 -5.50 -10.55
N ASP A 184 -10.70 -5.88 -9.75
CA ASP A 184 -10.57 -5.49 -8.35
C ASP A 184 -10.20 -4.00 -8.18
N SER A 185 -9.57 -3.38 -9.18
CA SER A 185 -9.32 -1.94 -9.19
C SER A 185 -10.60 -1.10 -9.06
N LEU A 186 -11.73 -1.59 -9.55
CA LEU A 186 -13.03 -0.94 -9.35
C LEU A 186 -13.77 -1.43 -8.11
N CYS A 187 -13.51 -2.66 -7.64
CA CYS A 187 -14.17 -3.23 -6.46
C CYS A 187 -13.64 -2.63 -5.14
N TYR A 188 -12.34 -2.40 -5.03
CA TYR A 188 -11.72 -1.92 -3.80
C TYR A 188 -12.14 -0.51 -3.38
N PRO A 189 -12.26 0.48 -4.29
CA PRO A 189 -12.84 1.79 -3.96
C PRO A 189 -14.27 1.69 -3.41
N ILE A 190 -15.12 0.85 -4.00
CA ILE A 190 -16.49 0.63 -3.52
C ILE A 190 -16.47 0.02 -2.11
N ARG A 191 -15.62 -0.98 -1.89
CA ARG A 191 -15.43 -1.62 -0.59
C ARG A 191 -14.98 -0.60 0.48
N LEU A 192 -14.01 0.25 0.15
CA LEU A 192 -13.52 1.29 1.04
C LEU A 192 -14.63 2.27 1.41
N ALA A 193 -15.34 2.79 0.41
CA ALA A 193 -16.43 3.74 0.59
C ALA A 193 -17.58 3.15 1.42
N TYR A 194 -17.96 1.90 1.17
CA TYR A 194 -18.99 1.21 1.95
C TYR A 194 -18.60 1.10 3.44
N HIS A 195 -17.36 0.68 3.73
CA HIS A 195 -16.91 0.55 5.12
C HIS A 195 -16.69 1.90 5.80
N TYR A 196 -16.25 2.92 5.06
CA TYR A 196 -16.22 4.29 5.54
C TYR A 196 -17.61 4.72 6.03
N TRP A 197 -18.63 4.61 5.18
CA TRP A 197 -20.01 4.93 5.53
C TRP A 197 -20.52 4.06 6.69
N LEU A 198 -20.24 2.77 6.66
CA LEU A 198 -20.71 1.84 7.71
C LEU A 198 -20.23 2.26 9.11
N LEU A 199 -18.99 2.71 9.21
CA LEU A 199 -18.35 3.09 10.47
C LEU A 199 -18.65 4.54 10.91
N THR A 200 -18.74 5.47 9.96
CA THR A 200 -18.87 6.91 10.27
C THR A 200 -20.29 7.43 10.11
N LYS A 201 -21.13 6.80 9.29
CA LYS A 201 -22.42 7.28 8.79
C LYS A 201 -22.33 8.61 8.01
N ASP A 202 -21.10 9.03 7.69
CA ASP A 202 -20.84 10.24 6.90
C ASP A 202 -21.08 9.95 5.42
N ILE A 203 -21.84 10.81 4.76
CA ILE A 203 -22.19 10.73 3.34
C ILE A 203 -21.54 11.86 2.51
N SER A 204 -20.71 12.68 3.12
CA SER A 204 -20.11 13.86 2.45
C SER A 204 -19.28 13.53 1.23
N ALA A 205 -18.70 12.33 1.16
CA ALA A 205 -17.97 11.83 0.00
C ALA A 205 -18.87 11.23 -1.11
N PHE A 206 -20.20 11.07 -0.86
CA PHE A 206 -21.14 10.45 -1.80
C PHE A 206 -21.97 11.51 -2.53
N ASP A 207 -21.29 12.42 -3.15
CA ASP A 207 -21.85 13.52 -3.91
C ASP A 207 -22.22 13.11 -5.36
N ALA A 208 -22.52 14.12 -6.19
CA ALA A 208 -22.86 13.90 -7.59
C ALA A 208 -21.71 13.21 -8.38
N ASP A 209 -20.47 13.57 -8.09
CA ASP A 209 -19.29 12.97 -8.70
C ASP A 209 -19.15 11.48 -8.35
N TRP A 210 -19.38 11.12 -7.09
CA TRP A 210 -19.44 9.73 -6.66
C TRP A 210 -20.55 8.97 -7.36
N HIS A 211 -21.74 9.56 -7.49
CA HIS A 211 -22.87 8.93 -8.17
C HIS A 211 -22.57 8.63 -9.63
N GLU A 212 -22.00 9.59 -10.36
CA GLU A 212 -21.59 9.37 -11.75
C GLU A 212 -20.48 8.32 -11.87
N THR A 213 -19.54 8.31 -10.91
CA THR A 213 -18.50 7.27 -10.84
C THR A 213 -19.12 5.88 -10.70
N MET A 214 -20.12 5.70 -9.84
CA MET A 214 -20.78 4.40 -9.65
C MET A 214 -21.56 3.95 -10.89
N LYS A 215 -22.18 4.86 -11.62
CA LYS A 215 -22.79 4.54 -12.93
C LYS A 215 -21.73 4.04 -13.92
N LEU A 216 -20.61 4.73 -14.01
CA LEU A 216 -19.49 4.35 -14.88
C LEU A 216 -18.94 2.97 -14.53
N VAL A 217 -18.75 2.67 -13.24
CA VAL A 217 -18.31 1.34 -12.77
C VAL A 217 -19.29 0.24 -13.21
N VAL A 218 -20.59 0.46 -13.00
CA VAL A 218 -21.63 -0.51 -13.41
C VAL A 218 -21.65 -0.70 -14.92
N GLN A 219 -21.52 0.38 -15.70
CA GLN A 219 -21.43 0.32 -17.13
C GLN A 219 -20.20 -0.50 -17.58
N THR A 220 -19.02 -0.19 -17.04
CA THR A 220 -17.77 -0.90 -17.35
C THR A 220 -17.88 -2.40 -17.06
N PHE A 221 -18.47 -2.79 -15.92
CA PHE A 221 -18.70 -4.21 -15.63
C PHE A 221 -19.65 -4.88 -16.62
N LYS A 222 -20.72 -4.18 -17.05
CA LYS A 222 -21.64 -4.72 -18.08
C LYS A 222 -20.94 -4.89 -19.43
N GLU A 223 -20.08 -3.96 -19.81
CA GLU A 223 -19.31 -4.03 -21.06
C GLU A 223 -18.29 -5.19 -21.04
N GLN A 224 -17.72 -5.50 -19.87
CA GLN A 224 -16.75 -6.57 -19.70
C GLN A 224 -17.37 -7.96 -19.45
N GLN A 225 -18.68 -8.04 -19.27
CA GLN A 225 -19.35 -9.34 -19.16
C GLN A 225 -19.26 -10.11 -20.48
N ARG A 226 -18.84 -11.36 -20.40
CA ARG A 226 -18.92 -12.27 -21.54
C ARG A 226 -20.39 -12.61 -21.79
N LYS A 227 -20.82 -12.38 -23.04
CA LYS A 227 -22.15 -12.78 -23.52
C LYS A 227 -22.10 -14.24 -23.97
#